data_0b73f4d2b0db8b1939698d4f7595c9e3
#
_entry.id   0b73f4d2b0db8b1939698d4f7595c9e3
#
_cell.length_a   1.000
_cell.length_b   1.000
_cell.length_c   1.000
_cell.angle_alpha   90.00
_cell.angle_beta   90.00
_cell.angle_gamma   90.00
#
_symmetry.space_group_name_H-M   'P 1'
#
loop_
_entity.id
_entity.type
_entity.pdbx_description
1 polymer ?
#
loop_
_entity_poly.entity_id
_entity_poly.type
_entity_poly.pdbx_seq_one_letter_code
_entity_poly.pdbx_strand_id
1 'polypeptide(L)'
;MNIINLISGPRNLSTALMYSFAQRPDTIVIDEPFYAHYLISTNINHPSRKETINSMPSDINEVLEFIDSKKNYEIVFLKNMAHHHMNMDLSLLKKMTNLFLIRNPKQLIASFAQVIPNPTMKDIGLKKSWELFEYVSKIQKNNPIVLDSAEILNNPEKLLSKLCGLLKIDFYKDMLSWPKGGIKEDGVWAKHWYKNVHNSTGFTRQKTSNRELPKNCEQLYFDALKYYDKLSLNSILI
;
A
#
# COMPACT_ATOMS: atom_id res chain seq x y z
N MET A 1 -11.29 -5.66 -17.50
CA MET A 1 -10.22 -5.05 -16.66
C MET A 1 -10.66 -5.10 -15.19
N ASN A 2 -9.87 -5.70 -14.33
CA ASN A 2 -10.07 -5.71 -12.88
C ASN A 2 -9.12 -4.72 -12.23
N ILE A 3 -9.63 -3.70 -11.54
CA ILE A 3 -8.80 -2.72 -10.84
C ILE A 3 -8.67 -3.17 -9.38
N ILE A 4 -7.46 -3.52 -8.97
CA ILE A 4 -7.13 -3.88 -7.59
C ILE A 4 -6.44 -2.67 -6.95
N ASN A 5 -7.05 -2.10 -5.93
CA ASN A 5 -6.57 -0.93 -5.23
C ASN A 5 -6.00 -1.34 -3.86
N LEU A 6 -4.68 -1.37 -3.74
CA LEU A 6 -3.99 -1.59 -2.47
C LEU A 6 -3.91 -0.29 -1.68
N ILE A 7 -4.50 -0.26 -0.51
CA ILE A 7 -4.49 0.86 0.44
C ILE A 7 -3.63 0.46 1.64
N SER A 8 -2.59 1.23 1.94
CA SER A 8 -1.70 0.94 3.06
C SER A 8 -1.18 2.20 3.76
N GLY A 9 -0.62 2.03 4.95
CA GLY A 9 0.30 3.00 5.53
C GLY A 9 1.73 2.81 4.98
N PRO A 10 2.64 3.76 5.25
CA PRO A 10 4.06 3.59 4.91
C PRO A 10 4.68 2.42 5.69
N ARG A 11 5.76 1.85 5.17
CA ARG A 11 6.53 0.77 5.82
C ARG A 11 5.74 -0.55 6.06
N ASN A 12 4.63 -0.75 5.36
CA ASN A 12 3.78 -1.92 5.48
C ASN A 12 4.05 -3.01 4.43
N LEU A 13 5.16 -2.97 3.70
CA LEU A 13 5.48 -3.94 2.65
C LEU A 13 4.72 -3.73 1.32
N SER A 14 4.00 -2.63 1.16
CA SER A 14 3.15 -2.36 -0.02
C SER A 14 3.93 -2.33 -1.34
N THR A 15 5.16 -1.78 -1.34
CA THR A 15 6.03 -1.77 -2.52
C THR A 15 6.48 -3.17 -2.91
N ALA A 16 6.82 -4.04 -1.94
CA ALA A 16 7.14 -5.44 -2.22
C ALA A 16 5.95 -6.19 -2.81
N LEU A 17 4.73 -5.92 -2.31
CA LEU A 17 3.52 -6.51 -2.87
C LEU A 17 3.24 -5.98 -4.29
N MET A 18 3.48 -4.70 -4.57
CA MET A 18 3.41 -4.15 -5.93
C MET A 18 4.42 -4.83 -6.86
N TYR A 19 5.67 -5.05 -6.41
CA TYR A 19 6.70 -5.77 -7.17
C TYR A 19 6.29 -7.21 -7.45
N SER A 20 5.67 -7.88 -6.50
CA SER A 20 5.09 -9.22 -6.67
C SER A 20 4.04 -9.24 -7.78
N PHE A 21 3.09 -8.29 -7.77
CA PHE A 21 2.08 -8.18 -8.81
C PHE A 21 2.66 -7.78 -10.17
N ALA A 22 3.75 -7.01 -10.20
CA ALA A 22 4.46 -6.64 -11.44
C ALA A 22 5.10 -7.85 -12.16
N GLN A 23 5.28 -9.01 -11.50
CA GLN A 23 5.80 -10.22 -12.14
C GLN A 23 4.74 -11.03 -12.89
N ARG A 24 3.47 -10.65 -12.79
CA ARG A 24 2.38 -11.34 -13.49
C ARG A 24 2.33 -10.89 -14.96
N PRO A 25 2.11 -11.82 -15.91
CA PRO A 25 2.04 -11.49 -17.34
C PRO A 25 0.78 -10.70 -17.75
N ASP A 26 -0.29 -10.79 -16.94
CA ASP A 26 -1.60 -10.22 -17.18
C ASP A 26 -1.83 -8.86 -16.47
N THR A 27 -0.83 -8.38 -15.71
CA THR A 27 -0.98 -7.25 -14.78
C THR A 27 -0.07 -6.08 -15.14
N ILE A 28 -0.60 -4.87 -15.08
CA ILE A 28 0.17 -3.63 -14.99
C ILE A 28 0.03 -3.06 -13.58
N VAL A 29 1.13 -2.60 -13.00
CA VAL A 29 1.12 -1.91 -11.71
C VAL A 29 1.25 -0.41 -11.90
N ILE A 30 0.61 0.37 -11.03
CA ILE A 30 0.70 1.84 -11.01
C ILE A 30 1.05 2.25 -9.57
N ASP A 31 2.19 2.89 -9.44
CA ASP A 31 2.70 3.33 -8.13
C ASP A 31 2.07 4.67 -7.75
N GLU A 32 1.30 4.68 -6.69
CA GLU A 32 0.72 5.84 -6.01
C GLU A 32 0.02 6.86 -6.94
N PRO A 33 -0.94 6.45 -7.81
CA PRO A 33 -1.54 7.33 -8.82
C PRO A 33 -2.19 8.61 -8.25
N PHE A 34 -2.58 8.63 -6.97
CA PHE A 34 -3.18 9.80 -6.33
C PHE A 34 -2.18 10.68 -5.56
N TYR A 35 -0.86 10.41 -5.68
CA TYR A 35 0.13 11.13 -4.89
C TYR A 35 0.27 12.61 -5.26
N ALA A 36 0.28 12.95 -6.56
CA ALA A 36 0.33 14.35 -6.98
C ALA A 36 -0.91 15.13 -6.53
N HIS A 37 -2.11 14.54 -6.63
CA HIS A 37 -3.34 15.11 -6.07
C HIS A 37 -3.21 15.41 -4.57
N TYR A 38 -2.74 14.42 -3.80
CA TYR A 38 -2.53 14.59 -2.37
C TYR A 38 -1.56 15.74 -2.04
N LEU A 39 -0.44 15.81 -2.75
CA LEU A 39 0.56 16.87 -2.54
C LEU A 39 0.03 18.28 -2.84
N ILE A 40 -0.80 18.42 -3.87
CA ILE A 40 -1.42 19.71 -4.24
C ILE A 40 -2.53 20.06 -3.24
N SER A 41 -3.46 19.15 -3.00
CA SER A 41 -4.65 19.40 -2.20
C SER A 41 -4.36 19.63 -0.71
N THR A 42 -3.23 19.13 -0.20
CA THR A 42 -2.81 19.29 1.21
C THR A 42 -1.68 20.30 1.40
N ASN A 43 -1.02 20.72 0.33
CA ASN A 43 0.17 21.57 0.32
C ASN A 43 1.32 21.07 1.21
N ILE A 44 1.38 19.76 1.46
CA ILE A 44 2.41 19.14 2.30
C ILE A 44 3.77 19.13 1.58
N ASN A 45 4.83 19.36 2.32
CA ASN A 45 6.20 19.33 1.79
C ASN A 45 6.80 17.93 1.97
N HIS A 46 6.80 17.12 0.91
CA HIS A 46 7.47 15.83 0.86
C HIS A 46 8.72 15.88 -0.01
N PRO A 47 9.70 14.96 0.20
CA PRO A 47 10.82 14.80 -0.73
C PRO A 47 10.32 14.57 -2.16
N SER A 48 10.99 15.21 -3.13
CA SER A 48 10.61 15.16 -4.56
C SER A 48 9.22 15.72 -4.88
N ARG A 49 8.63 16.61 -4.05
CA ARG A 49 7.29 17.17 -4.28
C ARG A 49 7.11 17.73 -5.69
N LYS A 50 8.03 18.61 -6.14
CA LYS A 50 7.94 19.21 -7.48
C LYS A 50 8.08 18.17 -8.60
N GLU A 51 9.04 17.26 -8.46
CA GLU A 51 9.26 16.17 -9.41
C GLU A 51 8.03 15.28 -9.52
N THR A 52 7.41 14.92 -8.39
CA THR A 52 6.20 14.10 -8.34
C THR A 52 5.02 14.76 -9.04
N ILE A 53 4.75 16.05 -8.73
CA ILE A 53 3.66 16.81 -9.35
C ILE A 53 3.86 16.93 -10.87
N ASN A 54 5.10 17.07 -11.33
CA ASN A 54 5.41 17.20 -12.76
C ASN A 54 5.43 15.86 -13.52
N SER A 55 5.49 14.72 -12.81
CA SER A 55 5.66 13.39 -13.43
C SER A 55 4.34 12.64 -13.66
N MET A 56 3.23 13.11 -13.13
CA MET A 56 1.96 12.41 -13.17
C MET A 56 0.76 13.36 -13.09
N PRO A 57 -0.44 12.94 -13.54
CA PRO A 57 -1.66 13.73 -13.39
C PRO A 57 -1.98 14.05 -11.92
N SER A 58 -2.52 15.23 -11.66
CA SER A 58 -2.94 15.67 -10.32
C SER A 58 -4.45 15.91 -10.20
N ASP A 59 -5.14 16.15 -11.29
CA ASP A 59 -6.60 16.15 -11.35
C ASP A 59 -7.12 14.71 -11.26
N ILE A 60 -8.18 14.48 -10.47
CA ILE A 60 -8.72 13.13 -10.26
C ILE A 60 -9.27 12.51 -11.53
N ASN A 61 -9.92 13.29 -12.41
CA ASN A 61 -10.45 12.77 -13.65
C ASN A 61 -9.32 12.35 -14.59
N GLU A 62 -8.25 13.15 -14.70
CA GLU A 62 -7.06 12.80 -15.48
C GLU A 62 -6.37 11.53 -14.92
N VAL A 63 -6.31 11.37 -13.58
CA VAL A 63 -5.79 10.14 -12.96
C VAL A 63 -6.66 8.94 -13.33
N LEU A 64 -7.98 9.08 -13.31
CA LEU A 64 -8.90 7.99 -13.70
C LEU A 64 -8.78 7.66 -15.19
N GLU A 65 -8.66 8.65 -16.06
CA GLU A 65 -8.39 8.45 -17.49
C GLU A 65 -7.05 7.74 -17.74
N PHE A 66 -6.02 8.11 -16.98
CA PHE A 66 -4.72 7.41 -17.03
C PHE A 66 -4.84 5.95 -16.61
N ILE A 67 -5.59 5.63 -15.54
CA ILE A 67 -5.86 4.26 -15.11
C ILE A 67 -6.65 3.51 -16.20
N ASP A 68 -7.70 4.12 -16.76
CA ASP A 68 -8.52 3.53 -17.81
C ASP A 68 -7.75 3.31 -19.12
N SER A 69 -6.72 4.10 -19.39
CA SER A 69 -5.83 3.88 -20.56
C SER A 69 -5.12 2.53 -20.52
N LYS A 70 -5.05 1.86 -19.36
CA LYS A 70 -4.43 0.54 -19.15
C LYS A 70 -5.38 -0.64 -19.44
N LYS A 71 -6.52 -0.42 -20.07
CA LYS A 71 -7.56 -1.42 -20.36
C LYS A 71 -7.11 -2.62 -21.19
N ASN A 72 -5.93 -2.58 -21.81
CA ASN A 72 -5.33 -3.71 -22.51
C ASN A 72 -4.79 -4.80 -21.58
N TYR A 73 -4.66 -4.51 -20.29
CA TYR A 73 -4.29 -5.48 -19.26
C TYR A 73 -5.57 -6.05 -18.61
N GLU A 74 -5.52 -7.31 -18.21
CA GLU A 74 -6.63 -7.93 -17.47
C GLU A 74 -6.74 -7.34 -16.07
N ILE A 75 -5.58 -7.05 -15.46
CA ILE A 75 -5.46 -6.52 -14.09
C ILE A 75 -4.67 -5.21 -14.10
N VAL A 76 -5.21 -4.21 -13.43
CA VAL A 76 -4.51 -2.96 -13.08
C VAL A 76 -4.37 -2.93 -11.55
N PHE A 77 -3.14 -3.05 -11.08
CA PHE A 77 -2.85 -3.03 -9.64
C PHE A 77 -2.35 -1.64 -9.22
N LEU A 78 -3.13 -0.96 -8.40
CA LEU A 78 -2.79 0.36 -7.87
C LEU A 78 -2.20 0.18 -6.46
N LYS A 79 -1.03 0.72 -6.22
CA LYS A 79 -0.47 0.80 -4.86
C LYS A 79 -0.64 2.22 -4.35
N ASN A 80 -1.43 2.42 -3.29
CA ASN A 80 -1.75 3.72 -2.72
C ASN A 80 -1.45 3.78 -1.21
N MET A 81 -1.07 4.98 -0.77
CA MET A 81 -1.08 5.29 0.65
C MET A 81 -2.50 5.73 1.08
N ALA A 82 -2.94 5.31 2.27
CA ALA A 82 -4.27 5.65 2.76
C ALA A 82 -4.54 7.16 2.76
N HIS A 83 -3.55 7.98 3.14
CA HIS A 83 -3.68 9.42 3.17
C HIS A 83 -3.76 10.08 1.77
N HIS A 84 -3.41 9.37 0.69
CA HIS A 84 -3.59 9.88 -0.67
C HIS A 84 -5.07 10.00 -1.07
N HIS A 85 -5.98 9.32 -0.35
CA HIS A 85 -7.43 9.41 -0.56
C HIS A 85 -8.08 10.57 0.21
N MET A 86 -7.35 11.62 0.50
CA MET A 86 -7.88 12.86 1.10
C MET A 86 -8.36 13.82 0.00
N ASN A 87 -9.37 14.61 0.34
CA ASN A 87 -9.91 15.68 -0.52
C ASN A 87 -10.35 15.21 -1.92
N MET A 88 -10.93 13.99 -1.99
CA MET A 88 -11.46 13.42 -3.22
C MET A 88 -12.79 12.71 -2.97
N ASP A 89 -13.57 12.51 -4.02
CA ASP A 89 -14.79 11.69 -3.94
C ASP A 89 -14.42 10.20 -3.76
N LEU A 90 -14.74 9.66 -2.59
CA LEU A 90 -14.45 8.26 -2.27
C LEU A 90 -15.40 7.28 -2.97
N SER A 91 -16.48 7.73 -3.62
CA SER A 91 -17.42 6.86 -4.34
C SER A 91 -16.72 6.08 -5.47
N LEU A 92 -15.62 6.61 -6.02
CA LEU A 92 -14.80 5.93 -7.02
C LEU A 92 -14.26 4.57 -6.53
N LEU A 93 -14.05 4.38 -5.21
CA LEU A 93 -13.59 3.12 -4.64
C LEU A 93 -14.59 1.97 -4.86
N LYS A 94 -15.87 2.27 -5.12
CA LYS A 94 -16.89 1.27 -5.46
C LYS A 94 -16.57 0.49 -6.73
N LYS A 95 -15.83 1.11 -7.66
CA LYS A 95 -15.46 0.51 -8.95
C LYS A 95 -14.19 -0.36 -8.89
N MET A 96 -13.57 -0.48 -7.72
CA MET A 96 -12.28 -1.14 -7.51
C MET A 96 -12.42 -2.28 -6.50
N THR A 97 -11.60 -3.30 -6.62
CA THR A 97 -11.41 -4.29 -5.56
C THR A 97 -10.41 -3.74 -4.56
N ASN A 98 -10.88 -3.35 -3.37
CA ASN A 98 -10.05 -2.68 -2.39
C ASN A 98 -9.39 -3.69 -1.43
N LEU A 99 -8.06 -3.62 -1.34
CA LEU A 99 -7.22 -4.37 -0.42
C LEU A 99 -6.63 -3.43 0.61
N PHE A 100 -6.62 -3.84 1.87
CA PHE A 100 -5.98 -3.10 2.95
C PHE A 100 -4.77 -3.87 3.44
N LEU A 101 -3.61 -3.23 3.45
CA LEU A 101 -2.38 -3.83 3.97
C LEU A 101 -1.98 -3.14 5.26
N ILE A 102 -1.94 -3.92 6.34
CA ILE A 102 -1.61 -3.46 7.69
C ILE A 102 -0.28 -4.05 8.16
N ARG A 103 0.25 -3.45 9.21
CA ARG A 103 1.41 -3.93 9.94
C ARG A 103 1.24 -3.62 11.42
N ASN A 104 1.73 -4.52 12.28
CA ASN A 104 1.78 -4.27 13.72
C ASN A 104 2.36 -2.87 14.01
N PRO A 105 1.63 -1.99 14.74
CA PRO A 105 2.01 -0.59 14.89
C PRO A 105 3.33 -0.39 15.62
N LYS A 106 3.73 -1.29 16.53
CA LYS A 106 5.05 -1.23 17.18
C LYS A 106 6.17 -1.32 16.14
N GLN A 107 6.08 -2.29 15.24
CA GLN A 107 7.09 -2.50 14.19
C GLN A 107 7.05 -1.39 13.13
N LEU A 108 5.84 -0.93 12.77
CA LEU A 108 5.64 0.16 11.82
C LEU A 108 6.30 1.44 12.34
N ILE A 109 5.92 1.89 13.55
CA ILE A 109 6.40 3.12 14.17
C ILE A 109 7.91 3.06 14.39
N ALA A 110 8.44 1.95 14.94
CA ALA A 110 9.87 1.77 15.13
C ALA A 110 10.67 1.83 13.81
N SER A 111 10.09 1.33 12.71
CA SER A 111 10.70 1.44 11.38
C SER A 111 10.61 2.85 10.80
N PHE A 112 9.48 3.53 11.01
CA PHE A 112 9.22 4.84 10.43
C PHE A 112 9.98 5.95 11.15
N ALA A 113 10.13 5.84 12.47
CA ALA A 113 10.91 6.76 13.30
C ALA A 113 12.42 6.83 12.93
N GLN A 114 12.94 5.86 12.18
CA GLN A 114 14.30 5.94 11.61
C GLN A 114 14.44 7.02 10.52
N VAL A 115 13.33 7.44 9.93
CA VAL A 115 13.30 8.43 8.83
C VAL A 115 12.64 9.72 9.32
N ILE A 116 11.57 9.59 10.11
CA ILE A 116 10.83 10.72 10.70
C ILE A 116 10.81 10.53 12.22
N PRO A 117 11.65 11.28 12.98
CA PRO A 117 11.88 11.02 14.40
C PRO A 117 10.62 11.15 15.29
N ASN A 118 9.66 11.99 14.90
CA ASN A 118 8.41 12.22 15.63
C ASN A 118 7.19 11.95 14.73
N PRO A 119 6.92 10.68 14.37
CA PRO A 119 5.79 10.36 13.51
C PRO A 119 4.47 10.64 14.22
N THR A 120 3.47 11.03 13.44
CA THR A 120 2.09 11.25 13.92
C THR A 120 1.15 10.14 13.41
N MET A 121 -0.07 10.10 13.93
CA MET A 121 -1.12 9.19 13.44
C MET A 121 -1.41 9.39 11.95
N LYS A 122 -1.32 10.64 11.46
CA LYS A 122 -1.49 10.96 10.03
C LYS A 122 -0.39 10.33 9.19
N ASP A 123 0.85 10.37 9.67
CA ASP A 123 2.02 9.87 8.94
C ASP A 123 1.99 8.34 8.81
N ILE A 124 1.58 7.62 9.87
CA ILE A 124 1.50 6.15 9.85
C ILE A 124 0.26 5.61 9.14
N GLY A 125 -0.77 6.43 8.90
CA GLY A 125 -1.93 6.15 8.07
C GLY A 125 -2.94 5.13 8.60
N LEU A 126 -2.75 4.53 9.79
CA LEU A 126 -3.63 3.47 10.30
C LEU A 126 -5.07 3.94 10.57
N LYS A 127 -5.25 5.12 11.18
CA LYS A 127 -6.57 5.70 11.37
C LYS A 127 -7.29 5.91 10.03
N LYS A 128 -6.59 6.46 9.05
CA LYS A 128 -7.15 6.70 7.71
C LYS A 128 -7.47 5.39 6.98
N SER A 129 -6.63 4.36 7.14
CA SER A 129 -6.92 3.01 6.61
C SER A 129 -8.21 2.44 7.21
N TRP A 130 -8.44 2.61 8.53
CA TRP A 130 -9.67 2.19 9.17
C TRP A 130 -10.89 2.96 8.65
N GLU A 131 -10.82 4.29 8.54
CA GLU A 131 -11.89 5.13 8.00
C GLU A 131 -12.28 4.72 6.57
N LEU A 132 -11.28 4.45 5.73
CA LEU A 132 -11.50 3.97 4.36
C LEU A 132 -12.09 2.55 4.35
N PHE A 133 -11.64 1.66 5.23
CA PHE A 133 -12.20 0.31 5.36
C PHE A 133 -13.68 0.37 5.75
N GLU A 134 -14.07 1.17 6.75
CA GLU A 134 -15.47 1.35 7.15
C GLU A 134 -16.31 1.92 5.99
N TYR A 135 -15.76 2.90 5.26
CA TYR A 135 -16.44 3.48 4.12
C TYR A 135 -16.66 2.44 3.02
N VAL A 136 -15.60 1.74 2.60
CA VAL A 136 -15.66 0.73 1.55
C VAL A 136 -16.61 -0.41 1.93
N SER A 137 -16.58 -0.87 3.18
CA SER A 137 -17.50 -1.90 3.69
C SER A 137 -18.97 -1.50 3.58
N LYS A 138 -19.29 -0.20 3.64
CA LYS A 138 -20.65 0.30 3.49
C LYS A 138 -21.10 0.39 2.03
N ILE A 139 -20.18 0.70 1.11
CA ILE A 139 -20.54 0.92 -0.30
C ILE A 139 -20.38 -0.32 -1.19
N GLN A 140 -19.69 -1.36 -0.72
CA GLN A 140 -19.48 -2.62 -1.42
C GLN A 140 -20.33 -3.73 -0.80
N LYS A 141 -20.72 -4.72 -1.62
CA LYS A 141 -21.50 -5.88 -1.15
C LYS A 141 -20.66 -6.86 -0.30
N ASN A 142 -19.36 -6.92 -0.56
CA ASN A 142 -18.42 -7.80 0.12
C ASN A 142 -17.48 -6.99 1.00
N ASN A 143 -17.09 -7.53 2.13
CA ASN A 143 -16.08 -6.90 2.98
C ASN A 143 -14.75 -6.79 2.22
N PRO A 144 -14.05 -5.65 2.36
CA PRO A 144 -12.72 -5.49 1.80
C PRO A 144 -11.75 -6.53 2.37
N ILE A 145 -10.78 -6.95 1.56
CA ILE A 145 -9.75 -7.89 1.99
C ILE A 145 -8.68 -7.14 2.79
N VAL A 146 -8.35 -7.66 3.97
CA VAL A 146 -7.25 -7.14 4.79
C VAL A 146 -6.09 -8.14 4.79
N LEU A 147 -4.87 -7.64 4.61
CA LEU A 147 -3.62 -8.39 4.64
C LEU A 147 -2.76 -7.87 5.78
N ASP A 148 -2.21 -8.76 6.60
CA ASP A 148 -1.14 -8.40 7.52
C ASP A 148 0.23 -8.68 6.89
N SER A 149 1.12 -7.72 6.94
CA SER A 149 2.48 -7.87 6.41
C SER A 149 3.29 -8.97 7.11
N ALA A 150 2.98 -9.30 8.36
CA ALA A 150 3.59 -10.40 9.07
C ALA A 150 3.23 -11.75 8.43
N GLU A 151 1.96 -11.93 8.04
CA GLU A 151 1.50 -13.15 7.38
C GLU A 151 2.11 -13.32 5.98
N ILE A 152 2.27 -12.22 5.21
CA ILE A 152 2.98 -12.25 3.93
C ILE A 152 4.42 -12.73 4.13
N LEU A 153 5.11 -12.25 5.17
CA LEU A 153 6.50 -12.62 5.44
C LEU A 153 6.64 -14.02 6.05
N ASN A 154 5.60 -14.53 6.71
CA ASN A 154 5.59 -15.88 7.30
C ASN A 154 5.51 -16.96 6.25
N ASN A 155 4.57 -16.84 5.33
CA ASN A 155 4.36 -17.79 4.25
C ASN A 155 3.82 -17.08 3.01
N PRO A 156 4.70 -16.45 2.21
CA PRO A 156 4.29 -15.64 1.06
C PRO A 156 3.53 -16.46 0.01
N GLU A 157 3.94 -17.69 -0.27
CA GLU A 157 3.29 -18.53 -1.27
C GLU A 157 1.84 -18.85 -0.87
N LYS A 158 1.64 -19.31 0.36
CA LYS A 158 0.30 -19.68 0.85
C LYS A 158 -0.62 -18.46 0.91
N LEU A 159 -0.12 -17.31 1.39
CA LEU A 159 -0.92 -16.10 1.47
C LEU A 159 -1.27 -15.54 0.09
N LEU A 160 -0.30 -15.45 -0.83
CA LEU A 160 -0.56 -14.93 -2.18
C LEU A 160 -1.48 -15.86 -2.98
N SER A 161 -1.31 -17.18 -2.85
CA SER A 161 -2.24 -18.15 -3.46
C SER A 161 -3.66 -17.95 -2.94
N LYS A 162 -3.83 -17.80 -1.61
CA LYS A 162 -5.14 -17.53 -1.01
C LYS A 162 -5.72 -16.17 -1.46
N LEU A 163 -4.89 -15.13 -1.50
CA LEU A 163 -5.27 -13.81 -2.00
C LEU A 163 -5.77 -13.89 -3.44
N CYS A 164 -5.01 -14.55 -4.33
CA CYS A 164 -5.39 -14.72 -5.73
C CYS A 164 -6.74 -15.46 -5.86
N GLY A 165 -6.96 -16.51 -5.06
CA GLY A 165 -8.24 -17.21 -5.01
C GLY A 165 -9.41 -16.30 -4.60
N LEU A 166 -9.23 -15.45 -3.59
CA LEU A 166 -10.24 -14.46 -3.17
C LEU A 166 -10.50 -13.39 -4.24
N LEU A 167 -9.47 -13.01 -4.98
CA LEU A 167 -9.54 -12.07 -6.11
C LEU A 167 -10.08 -12.71 -7.39
N LYS A 168 -10.24 -14.04 -7.41
CA LYS A 168 -10.62 -14.85 -8.59
C LYS A 168 -9.67 -14.66 -9.78
N ILE A 169 -8.38 -14.66 -9.49
CA ILE A 169 -7.28 -14.58 -10.46
C ILE A 169 -6.32 -15.75 -10.22
N ASP A 170 -5.55 -16.12 -11.25
CA ASP A 170 -4.56 -17.19 -11.12
C ASP A 170 -3.37 -16.76 -10.25
N PHE A 171 -2.84 -17.71 -9.48
CA PHE A 171 -1.58 -17.52 -8.78
C PHE A 171 -0.41 -17.92 -9.66
N TYR A 172 0.57 -17.03 -9.83
CA TYR A 172 1.83 -17.31 -10.53
C TYR A 172 2.99 -17.38 -9.53
N LYS A 173 3.83 -18.40 -9.65
CA LYS A 173 5.02 -18.54 -8.77
C LYS A 173 6.00 -17.38 -8.91
N ASP A 174 6.03 -16.74 -10.07
CA ASP A 174 6.85 -15.55 -10.34
C ASP A 174 6.52 -14.39 -9.37
N MET A 175 5.30 -14.36 -8.81
CA MET A 175 4.93 -13.38 -7.77
C MET A 175 5.76 -13.50 -6.49
N LEU A 176 6.50 -14.59 -6.28
CA LEU A 176 7.30 -14.80 -5.06
C LEU A 176 8.67 -14.13 -5.13
N SER A 177 9.13 -13.73 -6.30
CA SER A 177 10.45 -13.15 -6.49
C SER A 177 10.46 -12.10 -7.60
N TRP A 178 11.42 -11.19 -7.53
CA TRP A 178 11.66 -10.15 -8.54
C TRP A 178 13.15 -9.87 -8.69
N PRO A 179 13.60 -9.32 -9.83
CA PRO A 179 14.97 -8.89 -10.02
C PRO A 179 15.40 -7.83 -9.00
N LYS A 180 16.67 -7.86 -8.57
CA LYS A 180 17.24 -6.80 -7.76
C LYS A 180 17.26 -5.48 -8.52
N GLY A 181 16.91 -4.39 -7.86
CA GLY A 181 16.85 -3.04 -8.45
C GLY A 181 15.45 -2.49 -8.46
N GLY A 182 15.25 -1.38 -9.18
CA GLY A 182 13.95 -0.75 -9.42
C GLY A 182 13.21 -1.39 -10.59
N ILE A 183 11.92 -1.12 -10.69
CA ILE A 183 11.09 -1.44 -11.86
C ILE A 183 10.73 -0.14 -12.60
N LYS A 184 10.33 -0.26 -13.86
CA LYS A 184 10.00 0.90 -14.70
C LYS A 184 8.78 1.70 -14.19
N GLU A 185 7.92 1.05 -13.39
CA GLU A 185 6.73 1.62 -12.80
C GLU A 185 6.99 2.37 -11.48
N ASP A 186 8.22 2.35 -10.98
CA ASP A 186 8.57 3.09 -9.78
C ASP A 186 8.39 4.60 -9.99
N GLY A 187 7.69 5.26 -9.06
CA GLY A 187 7.58 6.71 -9.08
C GLY A 187 8.91 7.42 -8.78
N VAL A 188 9.01 8.69 -9.14
CA VAL A 188 10.23 9.51 -8.95
C VAL A 188 10.67 9.63 -7.50
N TRP A 189 9.79 9.36 -6.55
CA TRP A 189 10.04 9.30 -5.10
C TRP A 189 10.74 8.03 -4.64
N ALA A 190 10.85 7.00 -5.48
CA ALA A 190 11.47 5.71 -5.15
C ALA A 190 12.90 5.85 -4.60
N LYS A 191 13.69 6.80 -5.13
CA LYS A 191 15.05 7.12 -4.66
C LYS A 191 15.12 7.43 -3.16
N HIS A 192 14.03 7.94 -2.56
CA HIS A 192 13.96 8.29 -1.13
C HIS A 192 13.43 7.13 -0.26
N TRP A 193 12.54 6.28 -0.83
CA TRP A 193 11.75 5.36 -0.02
C TRP A 193 11.99 3.88 -0.31
N TYR A 194 12.48 3.50 -1.52
CA TYR A 194 12.46 2.10 -1.98
C TYR A 194 13.79 1.37 -1.83
N LYS A 195 14.78 1.95 -1.12
CA LYS A 195 16.09 1.33 -0.90
C LYS A 195 16.01 -0.14 -0.46
N ASN A 196 15.08 -0.49 0.41
CA ASN A 196 14.96 -1.86 0.92
C ASN A 196 14.45 -2.82 -0.14
N VAL A 197 13.39 -2.45 -0.87
CA VAL A 197 12.85 -3.30 -1.94
C VAL A 197 13.83 -3.41 -3.11
N HIS A 198 14.52 -2.34 -3.48
CA HIS A 198 15.58 -2.36 -4.50
C HIS A 198 16.73 -3.31 -4.17
N ASN A 199 16.98 -3.56 -2.88
CA ASN A 199 18.00 -4.51 -2.42
C ASN A 199 17.45 -5.92 -2.10
N SER A 200 16.15 -6.16 -2.36
CA SER A 200 15.52 -7.46 -2.17
C SER A 200 15.22 -8.13 -3.51
N THR A 201 14.98 -9.43 -3.46
CA THR A 201 14.59 -10.25 -4.61
C THR A 201 13.37 -11.11 -4.30
N GLY A 202 12.63 -10.79 -3.23
CA GLY A 202 11.46 -11.54 -2.78
C GLY A 202 11.06 -11.15 -1.36
N PHE A 203 10.05 -11.84 -0.84
CA PHE A 203 9.57 -11.65 0.52
C PHE A 203 10.50 -12.35 1.52
N THR A 204 11.38 -11.60 2.13
CA THR A 204 12.31 -12.13 3.14
C THR A 204 12.03 -11.50 4.51
N ARG A 205 12.01 -12.34 5.56
CA ARG A 205 11.99 -11.85 6.93
C ARG A 205 13.25 -11.03 7.19
N GLN A 206 13.06 -9.74 7.42
CA GLN A 206 14.20 -8.89 7.81
C GLN A 206 14.50 -9.10 9.29
N LYS A 207 15.79 -9.27 9.63
CA LYS A 207 16.31 -9.35 11.02
C LYS A 207 15.97 -8.09 11.86
N THR A 208 15.47 -7.04 11.22
CA THR A 208 15.18 -5.72 11.81
C THR A 208 13.82 -5.61 12.48
N SER A 209 13.06 -6.69 12.61
CA SER A 209 11.75 -6.68 13.29
C SER A 209 11.81 -6.50 14.81
N ASN A 210 13.01 -6.60 15.40
CA ASN A 210 13.23 -6.45 16.85
C ASN A 210 13.63 -5.04 17.27
N ARG A 211 13.34 -4.01 16.45
CA ARG A 211 13.60 -2.63 16.84
C ARG A 211 12.71 -2.24 18.02
N GLU A 212 13.32 -1.61 19.01
CA GLU A 212 12.58 -1.04 20.13
C GLU A 212 11.75 0.16 19.68
N LEU A 213 10.57 0.29 20.26
CA LEU A 213 9.72 1.46 20.07
C LEU A 213 10.37 2.65 20.78
N PRO A 214 10.60 3.79 20.10
CA PRO A 214 11.08 4.98 20.77
C PRO A 214 10.12 5.44 21.87
N LYS A 215 10.63 5.81 23.04
CA LYS A 215 9.82 6.20 24.21
C LYS A 215 8.83 7.34 23.90
N ASN A 216 9.26 8.31 23.10
CA ASN A 216 8.39 9.41 22.65
C ASN A 216 7.25 8.97 21.71
N CYS A 217 7.25 7.72 21.26
CA CYS A 217 6.21 7.16 20.36
C CYS A 217 5.25 6.21 21.08
N GLU A 218 5.35 6.01 22.41
CA GLU A 218 4.49 5.06 23.14
C GLU A 218 3.00 5.45 23.04
N GLN A 219 2.67 6.72 23.22
CA GLN A 219 1.28 7.17 23.11
C GLN A 219 0.73 6.94 21.69
N LEU A 220 1.53 7.24 20.66
CA LEU A 220 1.16 6.98 19.27
C LEU A 220 0.91 5.48 19.03
N TYR A 221 1.72 4.61 19.63
CA TYR A 221 1.53 3.17 19.54
C TYR A 221 0.17 2.73 20.12
N PHE A 222 -0.16 3.15 21.35
CA PHE A 222 -1.44 2.80 21.96
C PHE A 222 -2.64 3.34 21.17
N ASP A 223 -2.52 4.56 20.65
CA ASP A 223 -3.55 5.16 19.81
C ASP A 223 -3.71 4.45 18.46
N ALA A 224 -2.63 3.93 17.90
CA ALA A 224 -2.63 3.20 16.65
C ALA A 224 -3.14 1.77 16.80
N LEU A 225 -2.86 1.13 17.94
CA LEU A 225 -3.22 -0.26 18.22
C LEU A 225 -4.71 -0.53 18.05
N LYS A 226 -5.57 0.38 18.54
CA LYS A 226 -7.03 0.26 18.39
C LYS A 226 -7.53 0.17 16.94
N TYR A 227 -6.85 0.82 16.01
CA TYR A 227 -7.20 0.75 14.57
C TYR A 227 -6.61 -0.50 13.91
N TYR A 228 -5.40 -0.88 14.33
CA TYR A 228 -4.79 -2.13 13.90
C TYR A 228 -5.64 -3.34 14.32
N ASP A 229 -6.06 -3.41 15.59
CA ASP A 229 -6.86 -4.52 16.12
C ASP A 229 -8.19 -4.65 15.35
N LYS A 230 -8.88 -3.55 15.08
CA LYS A 230 -10.11 -3.55 14.27
C LYS A 230 -9.88 -4.06 12.85
N LEU A 231 -8.81 -3.66 12.19
CA LEU A 231 -8.47 -4.11 10.84
C LEU A 231 -8.02 -5.58 10.85
N SER A 232 -7.21 -5.99 11.83
CA SER A 232 -6.67 -7.35 11.93
C SER A 232 -7.74 -8.42 12.13
N LEU A 233 -8.87 -8.10 12.78
CA LEU A 233 -10.03 -8.98 12.88
C LEU A 233 -10.62 -9.37 11.52
N ASN A 234 -10.35 -8.59 10.48
CA ASN A 234 -10.80 -8.83 9.10
C ASN A 234 -9.67 -9.36 8.20
N SER A 235 -8.48 -9.63 8.76
CA SER A 235 -7.35 -10.10 7.96
C SER A 235 -7.52 -11.56 7.53
N ILE A 236 -7.06 -11.86 6.32
CA ILE A 236 -7.02 -13.25 5.87
C ILE A 236 -5.93 -14.01 6.66
N LEU A 237 -6.34 -15.10 7.28
CA LEU A 237 -5.44 -16.01 7.99
C LEU A 237 -5.00 -17.15 7.08
N ILE A 238 -3.79 -17.72 7.29
CA ILE A 238 -3.21 -18.83 6.50
C ILE A 238 -2.89 -20.05 7.38
#